data_0b93bdc037f2f5849e5204b7eca621cd
#
_entry.id   0b93bdc037f2f5849e5204b7eca621cd
#
_cell.length_a   1.000
_cell.length_b   1.000
_cell.length_c   1.000
_cell.angle_alpha   90.00
_cell.angle_beta   90.00
_cell.angle_gamma   90.00
#
_symmetry.space_group_name_H-M   'P 1'
#
loop_
_entity.id
_entity.type
_entity.pdbx_description
1 polymer ?
#
loop_
_entity_poly.entity_id
_entity_poly.type
_entity_poly.pdbx_seq_one_letter_code
_entity_poly.pdbx_strand_id
1 'polypeptide(L)'
;PITYDEKFHAGDDLKGYAFRWVAHDPSEELMTFYRLNRGRSYRDYMKALNHYSSPAQNFVFASVQGDVAMRIQGKFPVRRKNEGRFVLNGEDSRQGWQAFVPNAH
;
A
#
# COMPACT_ATOMS: atom_id res chain seq x y z
N PRO A 1 7.47 -7.99 10.31
CA PRO A 1 8.56 -8.95 10.64
C PRO A 1 9.70 -8.22 11.33
N ILE A 2 10.30 -8.86 12.28
CA ILE A 2 11.54 -8.41 12.89
C ILE A 2 12.66 -9.14 12.18
N THR A 3 13.59 -8.40 11.59
CA THR A 3 14.77 -8.99 10.98
C THR A 3 15.96 -8.77 11.92
N TYR A 4 16.49 -9.86 12.43
CA TYR A 4 17.77 -9.89 13.11
C TYR A 4 18.69 -10.81 12.29
N ASP A 5 19.79 -10.28 11.82
CA ASP A 5 20.84 -11.06 11.19
C ASP A 5 22.18 -10.65 11.80
N GLU A 6 22.83 -11.56 12.50
CA GLU A 6 24.15 -11.34 13.13
C GLU A 6 25.21 -10.86 12.14
N LYS A 7 25.08 -11.19 10.85
CA LYS A 7 26.01 -10.75 9.80
C LYS A 7 25.87 -9.28 9.46
N PHE A 8 24.70 -8.66 9.71
CA PHE A 8 24.46 -7.25 9.48
C PHE A 8 24.72 -6.36 10.69
N HIS A 9 24.92 -6.96 11.88
CA HIS A 9 25.27 -6.26 13.09
C HIS A 9 26.80 -6.25 13.27
N ALA A 10 27.48 -5.39 12.51
CA ALA A 10 28.89 -5.11 12.74
C ALA A 10 29.04 -4.13 13.91
N GLY A 11 29.14 -4.63 15.14
CA GLY A 11 29.38 -3.84 16.35
C GLY A 11 28.58 -4.30 17.55
N ASP A 12 28.84 -3.72 18.71
CA ASP A 12 28.24 -4.04 20.01
C ASP A 12 26.76 -3.58 20.18
N ASP A 13 26.17 -2.97 19.15
CA ASP A 13 24.80 -2.47 19.19
C ASP A 13 23.79 -3.59 18.84
N LEU A 14 23.23 -4.22 19.86
CA LEU A 14 22.12 -5.18 19.73
C LEU A 14 20.82 -4.44 19.36
N LYS A 15 20.70 -3.99 18.11
CA LYS A 15 19.49 -3.33 17.61
C LYS A 15 18.68 -4.27 16.71
N GLY A 16 17.42 -4.51 17.06
CA GLY A 16 16.46 -5.17 16.21
C GLY A 16 15.76 -4.16 15.31
N TYR A 17 15.57 -4.51 14.02
CA TYR A 17 14.79 -3.71 13.09
C TYR A 17 13.46 -4.39 12.79
N ALA A 18 12.36 -3.64 12.98
CA ALA A 18 11.03 -4.08 12.61
C ALA A 18 10.61 -3.40 11.29
N PHE A 19 10.15 -4.20 10.35
CA PHE A 19 9.65 -3.71 9.07
C PHE A 19 8.13 -3.81 9.02
N ARG A 20 7.47 -2.69 8.72
CA ARG A 20 6.03 -2.61 8.49
C ARG A 20 5.75 -2.22 7.06
N TRP A 21 5.01 -3.05 6.37
CA TRP A 21 4.63 -2.85 4.97
C TRP A 21 3.15 -3.20 4.77
N VAL A 22 2.45 -2.44 3.90
CA VAL A 22 1.02 -2.65 3.64
C VAL A 22 0.74 -4.07 3.13
N ALA A 23 1.66 -4.66 2.37
CA ALA A 23 1.52 -6.01 1.85
C ALA A 23 1.64 -7.14 2.91
N HIS A 24 1.91 -6.80 4.17
CA HIS A 24 1.80 -7.79 5.26
C HIS A 24 0.35 -8.04 5.68
N ASP A 25 -0.57 -7.14 5.33
CA ASP A 25 -1.99 -7.31 5.60
C ASP A 25 -2.62 -8.17 4.49
N PRO A 26 -3.49 -9.13 4.81
CA PRO A 26 -4.27 -9.84 3.80
C PRO A 26 -5.10 -8.88 2.96
N SER A 27 -5.21 -9.14 1.66
CA SER A 27 -5.88 -8.25 0.71
C SER A 27 -6.43 -9.02 -0.51
N GLU A 28 -7.18 -8.32 -1.36
CA GLU A 28 -7.98 -8.94 -2.43
C GLU A 28 -7.53 -8.52 -3.84
N GLU A 29 -6.24 -8.30 -4.09
CA GLU A 29 -5.73 -7.82 -5.38
C GLU A 29 -6.13 -8.71 -6.54
N LEU A 30 -6.15 -10.03 -6.35
CA LEU A 30 -6.60 -10.98 -7.38
C LEU A 30 -8.05 -10.75 -7.78
N MET A 31 -8.91 -10.34 -6.83
CA MET A 31 -10.30 -9.99 -7.12
C MET A 31 -10.40 -8.76 -8.02
N THR A 32 -9.49 -7.79 -7.83
CA THR A 32 -9.39 -6.62 -8.73
C THR A 32 -9.16 -7.05 -10.16
N PHE A 33 -8.14 -7.85 -10.43
CA PHE A 33 -7.81 -8.30 -11.78
C PHE A 33 -8.90 -9.19 -12.38
N TYR A 34 -9.48 -10.07 -11.58
CA TYR A 34 -10.63 -10.88 -12.02
C TYR A 34 -11.80 -10.00 -12.48
N ARG A 35 -12.13 -8.96 -11.72
CA ARG A 35 -13.22 -8.03 -12.06
C ARG A 35 -12.88 -7.12 -13.22
N LEU A 36 -11.64 -6.64 -13.33
CA LEU A 36 -11.20 -5.84 -14.48
C LEU A 36 -11.32 -6.63 -15.78
N ASN A 37 -10.93 -7.90 -15.81
CA ASN A 37 -11.03 -8.76 -16.98
C ASN A 37 -12.48 -9.04 -17.42
N ARG A 38 -13.45 -8.84 -16.55
CA ARG A 38 -14.89 -9.05 -16.82
C ARG A 38 -15.64 -7.73 -16.96
N GLY A 39 -15.01 -6.61 -16.61
CA GLY A 39 -15.60 -5.28 -16.69
C GLY A 39 -15.93 -4.86 -18.12
N ARG A 40 -17.04 -4.16 -18.30
CA ARG A 40 -17.51 -3.68 -19.60
C ARG A 40 -17.77 -2.17 -19.63
N SER A 41 -17.52 -1.50 -18.51
CA SER A 41 -17.81 -0.08 -18.34
C SER A 41 -16.81 0.59 -17.37
N TYR A 42 -16.76 1.92 -17.44
CA TYR A 42 -16.05 2.74 -16.47
C TYR A 42 -16.49 2.43 -15.01
N ARG A 43 -17.80 2.23 -14.81
CA ARG A 43 -18.34 1.88 -13.49
C ARG A 43 -17.79 0.54 -12.98
N ASP A 44 -17.65 -0.45 -13.86
CA ASP A 44 -17.08 -1.76 -13.47
C ASP A 44 -15.59 -1.62 -13.14
N TYR A 45 -14.85 -0.82 -13.93
CA TYR A 45 -13.47 -0.48 -13.64
C TYR A 45 -13.32 0.14 -12.23
N MET A 46 -14.12 1.16 -11.91
CA MET A 46 -14.07 1.82 -10.60
C MET A 46 -14.39 0.87 -9.44
N LYS A 47 -15.39 0.00 -9.62
CA LYS A 47 -15.76 -1.02 -8.61
C LYS A 47 -14.67 -2.08 -8.42
N ALA A 48 -14.01 -2.48 -9.51
CA ALA A 48 -12.94 -3.46 -9.43
C ALA A 48 -11.78 -2.94 -8.59
N LEU A 49 -11.39 -1.68 -8.79
CA LEU A 49 -10.26 -1.07 -8.10
C LEU A 49 -10.45 -0.95 -6.58
N ASN A 50 -11.68 -0.96 -6.07
CA ASN A 50 -11.93 -0.89 -4.62
C ASN A 50 -11.36 -2.09 -3.85
N HIS A 51 -11.05 -3.20 -4.52
CA HIS A 51 -10.41 -4.38 -3.93
C HIS A 51 -8.87 -4.31 -3.90
N TYR A 52 -8.29 -3.28 -4.54
CA TYR A 52 -6.85 -3.19 -4.67
C TYR A 52 -6.22 -2.40 -3.53
N SER A 53 -5.31 -3.02 -2.80
CA SER A 53 -4.66 -2.43 -1.62
C SER A 53 -3.15 -2.23 -1.79
N SER A 54 -2.42 -3.19 -2.38
CA SER A 54 -0.96 -3.16 -2.41
C SER A 54 -0.37 -3.93 -3.60
N PRO A 55 0.77 -3.48 -4.15
CA PRO A 55 1.37 -2.15 -3.97
C PRO A 55 0.55 -1.04 -4.62
N ALA A 56 0.63 0.20 -4.12
CA ALA A 56 -0.08 1.33 -4.74
C ALA A 56 0.36 1.52 -6.20
N GLN A 57 -0.61 1.68 -7.10
CA GLN A 57 -0.37 1.81 -8.54
C GLN A 57 -1.28 2.84 -9.22
N ASN A 58 -0.86 3.28 -10.39
CA ASN A 58 -1.67 4.08 -11.31
C ASN A 58 -2.40 3.14 -12.27
N PHE A 59 -3.71 3.11 -12.18
CA PHE A 59 -4.56 2.38 -13.10
C PHE A 59 -5.10 3.34 -14.17
N VAL A 60 -4.90 3.00 -15.42
CA VAL A 60 -5.40 3.78 -16.57
C VAL A 60 -6.54 3.01 -17.22
N PHE A 61 -7.59 3.73 -17.60
CA PHE A 61 -8.75 3.22 -18.31
C PHE A 61 -8.93 3.99 -19.62
N ALA A 62 -9.27 3.27 -20.67
CA ALA A 62 -9.74 3.85 -21.93
C ALA A 62 -10.85 2.95 -22.49
N SER A 63 -11.87 3.56 -23.09
CA SER A 63 -12.97 2.84 -23.70
C SER A 63 -13.09 3.14 -25.21
N VAL A 64 -13.76 2.29 -25.92
CA VAL A 64 -14.10 2.53 -27.35
C VAL A 64 -15.10 3.66 -27.53
N GLN A 65 -15.78 4.08 -26.47
CA GLN A 65 -16.68 5.23 -26.45
C GLN A 65 -15.93 6.57 -26.29
N GLY A 66 -14.61 6.53 -26.07
CA GLY A 66 -13.76 7.70 -25.92
C GLY A 66 -13.51 8.14 -24.45
N ASP A 67 -13.99 7.38 -23.47
CA ASP A 67 -13.70 7.68 -22.07
C ASP A 67 -12.23 7.38 -21.76
N VAL A 68 -11.59 8.28 -21.01
CA VAL A 68 -10.23 8.10 -20.48
C VAL A 68 -10.24 8.47 -19.01
N ALA A 69 -9.63 7.63 -18.17
CA ALA A 69 -9.49 7.91 -16.76
C ALA A 69 -8.16 7.37 -16.22
N MET A 70 -7.70 7.96 -15.13
CA MET A 70 -6.61 7.46 -14.31
C MET A 70 -7.02 7.48 -12.85
N ARG A 71 -6.75 6.40 -12.14
CA ARG A 71 -6.94 6.32 -10.70
C ARG A 71 -5.66 5.83 -10.03
N ILE A 72 -5.20 6.57 -9.03
CA ILE A 72 -4.16 6.11 -8.12
C ILE A 72 -4.85 5.26 -7.06
N GLN A 73 -4.55 3.97 -7.03
CA GLN A 73 -5.21 3.02 -6.14
C GLN A 73 -4.20 2.30 -5.27
N GLY A 74 -4.55 2.16 -3.99
CA GLY A 74 -3.75 1.48 -2.99
C GLY A 74 -4.17 1.87 -1.59
N LYS A 75 -3.63 1.20 -0.59
CA LYS A 75 -3.79 1.51 0.82
C LYS A 75 -2.69 2.47 1.26
N PHE A 76 -3.01 3.75 1.38
CA PHE A 76 -2.05 4.82 1.68
C PHE A 76 -2.05 5.11 3.18
N PRO A 77 -0.94 4.83 3.90
CA PRO A 77 -0.85 5.16 5.32
C PRO A 77 -0.71 6.67 5.53
N VAL A 78 -1.48 7.20 6.46
CA VAL A 78 -1.33 8.57 6.97
C VAL A 78 -0.14 8.58 7.93
N ARG A 79 0.84 9.42 7.64
CA ARG A 79 2.10 9.55 8.39
C ARG A 79 2.25 10.97 8.92
N ARG A 80 3.01 11.11 10.00
CA ARG A 80 3.46 12.43 10.45
C ARG A 80 4.56 12.97 9.53
N LYS A 81 4.83 14.27 9.65
CA LYS A 81 5.92 14.93 8.92
C LYS A 81 7.24 14.17 9.15
N ASN A 82 7.93 13.85 8.07
CA ASN A 82 9.21 13.14 8.01
C ASN A 82 9.19 11.65 8.36
N GLU A 83 8.06 11.06 8.73
CA GLU A 83 7.95 9.60 8.90
C GLU A 83 8.08 8.86 7.56
N GLY A 84 8.80 7.74 7.58
CA GLY A 84 9.02 6.89 6.41
C GLY A 84 10.22 7.27 5.55
N ARG A 85 11.02 8.26 5.96
CA ARG A 85 12.30 8.60 5.31
C ARG A 85 13.50 7.89 5.94
N PHE A 86 13.43 7.68 7.24
CA PHE A 86 14.53 7.12 8.04
C PHE A 86 13.97 6.05 8.99
N VAL A 87 14.88 5.30 9.61
CA VAL A 87 14.57 4.40 10.71
C VAL A 87 13.97 5.22 11.85
N LEU A 88 12.82 4.76 12.35
CA LEU A 88 12.12 5.38 13.47
C LEU A 88 12.54 4.74 14.79
N ASN A 89 12.40 5.47 15.89
CA ASN A 89 12.59 4.89 17.22
C ASN A 89 11.42 3.96 17.55
N GLY A 90 11.68 2.66 17.60
CA GLY A 90 10.66 1.64 17.88
C GLY A 90 10.09 1.67 19.30
N GLU A 91 10.75 2.36 20.24
CA GLU A 91 10.27 2.55 21.61
C GLU A 91 9.26 3.69 21.76
N ASP A 92 9.19 4.59 20.77
CA ASP A 92 8.23 5.68 20.77
C ASP A 92 6.91 5.27 20.13
N SER A 93 5.93 4.93 20.96
CA SER A 93 4.59 4.52 20.53
C SER A 93 3.83 5.56 19.70
N ARG A 94 4.29 6.82 19.69
CA ARG A 94 3.71 7.89 18.87
C ARG A 94 4.16 7.83 17.41
N GLN A 95 5.25 7.11 17.12
CA GLN A 95 5.79 6.94 15.77
C GLN A 95 5.05 5.81 15.03
N GLY A 96 4.88 5.99 13.74
CA GLY A 96 4.24 5.02 12.87
C GLY A 96 2.95 5.52 12.22
N TRP A 97 2.27 4.62 11.55
CA TRP A 97 1.07 4.98 10.79
C TRP A 97 -0.09 5.34 11.69
N GLN A 98 -0.69 6.50 11.46
CA GLN A 98 -1.80 7.04 12.24
C GLN A 98 -3.14 6.42 11.80
N ALA A 99 -3.32 6.28 10.50
CA ALA A 99 -4.54 5.80 9.86
C ALA A 99 -4.22 5.41 8.41
N PHE A 100 -5.26 5.12 7.65
CA PHE A 100 -5.17 5.02 6.19
C PHE A 100 -6.09 6.04 5.53
N VAL A 101 -5.66 6.54 4.38
CA VAL A 101 -6.53 7.34 3.52
C VAL A 101 -7.71 6.46 3.10
N PRO A 102 -8.97 6.94 3.24
CA PRO A 102 -10.14 6.19 2.79
C PRO A 102 -10.05 5.81 1.31
N ASN A 103 -10.42 4.59 0.99
CA ASN A 103 -10.33 4.05 -0.38
C ASN A 103 -11.50 4.47 -1.29
N ALA A 104 -12.55 5.05 -0.70
CA ALA A 104 -13.73 5.50 -1.43
C ALA A 104 -13.69 7.01 -1.66
N HIS A 105 -13.60 7.40 -2.89
CA HIS A 105 -13.91 8.73 -3.41
C HIS A 105 -14.80 8.62 -4.63
#